data_b42560576df01408a326fdcde9e0df64
#
_entry.id   b42560576df01408a326fdcde9e0df64
#
_cell.length_a   1.000
_cell.length_b   1.000
_cell.length_c   1.000
_cell.angle_alpha   90.00
_cell.angle_beta   90.00
_cell.angle_gamma   90.00
#
_symmetry.space_group_name_H-M   'P 1'
#
loop_
_entity.id
_entity.type
_entity.pdbx_description
1 polymer ?
#
loop_
_entity_poly.entity_id
_entity_poly.type
_entity_poly.pdbx_seq_one_letter_code
_entity_poly.pdbx_strand_id
1 'polypeptide(L)'
;MTITFPRPFPTAIRGFEEWEPMDRDAIATTRSPFTFARRSYDWLGSAIIVRATVVLDADDEAPAFNAFIDSLKGTYQEFEFGPPFPLRGAGGGTPLVNGANQNGQSLITDGWPNSTLVLKARDPIAVEANLYFMLQDVTTDGSGNATLDMWPALRSSPADNAPITTVNPKGIFTFMERPTVPRNVTPYVRVPFMATDNGGQG
;
A
#
# COMPACT_ATOMS: atom_id res chain seq x y z
N MET A 1 27.78 4.50 -9.15
CA MET A 1 26.55 3.68 -8.98
C MET A 1 25.36 4.54 -9.41
N THR A 2 24.59 4.12 -10.39
CA THR A 2 23.42 4.88 -10.85
C THR A 2 22.25 4.56 -9.90
N ILE A 3 21.54 5.60 -9.44
CA ILE A 3 20.34 5.43 -8.61
C ILE A 3 19.18 5.08 -9.55
N THR A 4 18.49 3.97 -9.30
CA THR A 4 17.28 3.53 -10.04
C THR A 4 16.02 3.83 -9.24
N PHE A 5 14.90 4.07 -9.93
CA PHE A 5 13.59 4.32 -9.34
C PHE A 5 12.55 3.31 -9.90
N PRO A 6 11.50 2.92 -9.13
CA PRO A 6 11.28 3.33 -7.74
C PRO A 6 12.38 2.82 -6.81
N ARG A 7 12.70 3.61 -5.80
CA ARG A 7 13.76 3.27 -4.86
C ARG A 7 13.18 2.48 -3.68
N PRO A 8 13.81 1.38 -3.21
CA PRO A 8 13.34 0.70 -2.01
C PRO A 8 13.41 1.64 -0.79
N PHE A 9 12.37 1.64 0.03
CA PHE A 9 12.39 2.35 1.31
C PHE A 9 13.51 1.79 2.20
N PRO A 10 14.26 2.62 2.92
CA PRO A 10 15.35 2.16 3.75
C PRO A 10 14.91 1.11 4.77
N THR A 11 15.64 0.01 4.85
CA THR A 11 15.43 -1.04 5.85
C THR A 11 16.21 -0.81 7.13
N ALA A 12 17.28 0.01 7.05
CA ALA A 12 18.05 0.45 8.20
C ALA A 12 17.28 1.59 8.90
N ILE A 13 16.22 1.24 9.58
CA ILE A 13 15.43 2.10 10.46
C ILE A 13 15.13 1.30 11.74
N ARG A 14 15.06 1.98 12.86
CA ARG A 14 14.75 1.34 14.13
C ARG A 14 13.33 0.79 14.19
N GLY A 15 12.41 1.43 13.47
CA GLY A 15 11.02 0.99 13.32
C GLY A 15 10.06 2.13 13.00
N PHE A 16 8.80 1.77 12.97
CA PHE A 16 7.69 2.72 12.86
C PHE A 16 7.03 2.90 14.23
N GLU A 17 6.83 4.14 14.64
CA GLU A 17 6.01 4.50 15.79
C GLU A 17 4.52 4.57 15.39
N GLU A 18 4.28 5.02 14.15
CA GLU A 18 2.95 5.14 13.58
C GLU A 18 2.99 4.70 12.12
N TRP A 19 1.97 3.97 11.70
CA TRP A 19 1.69 3.65 10.30
C TRP A 19 0.18 3.56 10.12
N GLU A 20 -0.42 4.56 9.51
CA GLU A 20 -1.87 4.68 9.34
C GLU A 20 -2.21 4.87 7.87
N PRO A 21 -2.87 3.89 7.22
CA PRO A 21 -3.41 4.08 5.88
C PRO A 21 -4.71 4.86 5.96
N MET A 22 -4.81 5.91 5.16
CA MET A 22 -6.01 6.71 4.99
C MET A 22 -6.58 6.45 3.60
N ASP A 23 -7.82 6.02 3.57
CA ASP A 23 -8.54 5.75 2.34
C ASP A 23 -9.06 7.09 1.76
N ARG A 24 -8.75 7.38 0.51
CA ARG A 24 -9.25 8.56 -0.18
C ARG A 24 -9.92 8.16 -1.48
N ASP A 25 -11.25 8.28 -1.49
CA ASP A 25 -12.07 8.05 -2.68
C ASP A 25 -12.52 9.37 -3.30
N ALA A 26 -12.56 9.41 -4.64
CA ALA A 26 -13.02 10.57 -5.39
C ALA A 26 -14.55 10.58 -5.47
N ILE A 27 -15.20 10.94 -4.36
CA ILE A 27 -16.66 10.98 -4.25
C ILE A 27 -17.14 12.44 -4.19
N ALA A 28 -18.01 12.82 -5.12
CA ALA A 28 -18.74 14.08 -5.05
C ALA A 28 -20.11 13.86 -4.38
N THR A 29 -20.41 14.65 -3.37
CA THR A 29 -21.71 14.58 -2.68
C THR A 29 -22.42 15.92 -2.76
N THR A 30 -23.68 15.91 -3.17
CA THR A 30 -24.57 17.07 -3.16
C THR A 30 -25.81 16.79 -2.29
N ARG A 31 -26.33 17.84 -1.69
CA ARG A 31 -27.55 17.76 -0.88
C ARG A 31 -28.55 18.80 -1.37
N SER A 32 -29.79 18.37 -1.62
CA SER A 32 -30.86 19.29 -1.98
C SER A 32 -31.18 20.22 -0.82
N PRO A 33 -31.20 21.55 -1.02
CA PRO A 33 -31.57 22.48 0.04
C PRO A 33 -33.05 22.42 0.41
N PHE A 34 -33.91 21.87 -0.47
CA PHE A 34 -35.35 21.80 -0.28
C PHE A 34 -35.81 20.49 0.36
N THR A 35 -35.26 19.36 -0.11
CA THR A 35 -35.70 18.03 0.35
C THR A 35 -34.68 17.35 1.28
N PHE A 36 -33.50 17.96 1.45
CA PHE A 36 -32.36 17.39 2.15
C PHE A 36 -31.90 16.03 1.59
N ALA A 37 -32.43 15.61 0.44
CA ALA A 37 -31.99 14.38 -0.21
C ALA A 37 -30.53 14.48 -0.62
N ARG A 38 -29.76 13.45 -0.27
CA ARG A 38 -28.34 13.32 -0.62
C ARG A 38 -28.21 12.58 -1.95
N ARG A 39 -27.36 13.09 -2.84
CA ARG A 39 -26.89 12.38 -4.02
C ARG A 39 -25.37 12.30 -3.95
N SER A 40 -24.83 11.13 -4.17
CA SER A 40 -23.38 10.91 -4.25
C SER A 40 -23.07 10.38 -5.64
N TYR A 41 -21.97 10.85 -6.19
CA TYR A 41 -21.41 10.39 -7.45
C TYR A 41 -19.98 9.92 -7.18
N ASP A 42 -19.68 8.69 -7.55
CA ASP A 42 -18.36 8.08 -7.44
C ASP A 42 -17.63 8.24 -8.78
N TRP A 43 -16.48 8.91 -8.75
CA TRP A 43 -15.61 9.09 -9.91
C TRP A 43 -14.66 7.90 -10.13
N LEU A 44 -14.82 6.83 -9.34
CA LEU A 44 -14.02 5.60 -9.39
C LEU A 44 -12.51 5.80 -9.13
N GLY A 45 -12.11 7.00 -8.75
CA GLY A 45 -10.75 7.30 -8.33
C GLY A 45 -10.57 7.01 -6.85
N SER A 46 -9.51 6.31 -6.49
CA SER A 46 -9.12 6.07 -5.11
C SER A 46 -7.61 6.19 -4.95
N ALA A 47 -7.14 6.63 -3.79
CA ALA A 47 -5.73 6.72 -3.47
C ALA A 47 -5.48 6.25 -2.04
N ILE A 48 -4.37 5.55 -1.85
CA ILE A 48 -3.86 5.21 -0.52
C ILE A 48 -2.97 6.36 -0.07
N ILE A 49 -3.35 7.03 1.02
CA ILE A 49 -2.48 7.98 1.70
C ILE A 49 -2.01 7.31 2.98
N VAL A 50 -0.70 7.27 3.20
CA VAL A 50 -0.12 6.73 4.43
C VAL A 50 0.45 7.88 5.25
N ARG A 51 0.01 7.99 6.50
CA ARG A 51 0.70 8.75 7.53
C ARG A 51 1.61 7.80 8.28
N ALA A 52 2.88 8.12 8.38
CA ALA A 52 3.83 7.30 9.10
C ALA A 52 4.83 8.16 9.87
N THR A 53 5.31 7.62 10.99
CA THR A 53 6.40 8.19 11.76
C THR A 53 7.47 7.14 11.92
N VAL A 54 8.65 7.37 11.33
CA VAL A 54 9.82 6.51 11.52
C VAL A 54 10.63 6.97 12.72
N VAL A 55 11.17 6.01 13.44
CA VAL A 55 12.14 6.24 14.52
C VAL A 55 13.51 5.85 14.00
N LEU A 56 14.45 6.76 14.06
CA LEU A 56 15.80 6.64 13.52
C LEU A 56 16.83 6.84 14.63
N ASP A 57 17.95 6.13 14.54
CA ASP A 57 19.16 6.49 15.27
C ASP A 57 19.71 7.81 14.73
N ALA A 58 20.09 8.73 15.64
CA ALA A 58 20.48 10.09 15.26
C ALA A 58 21.82 10.12 14.52
N ASP A 59 22.73 9.20 14.82
CA ASP A 59 24.10 9.22 14.31
C ASP A 59 24.23 8.49 12.96
N ASP A 60 23.57 7.36 12.80
CA ASP A 60 23.74 6.49 11.63
C ASP A 60 22.53 6.50 10.69
N GLU A 61 21.31 6.31 11.23
CA GLU A 61 20.11 6.10 10.41
C GLU A 61 19.54 7.43 9.90
N ALA A 62 19.57 8.49 10.70
CA ALA A 62 19.02 9.79 10.30
C ALA A 62 19.77 10.44 9.12
N PRO A 63 21.11 10.43 9.06
CA PRO A 63 21.82 10.90 7.87
C PRO A 63 21.51 10.06 6.62
N ALA A 64 21.43 8.73 6.76
CA ALA A 64 21.10 7.82 5.66
C ALA A 64 19.68 8.06 5.13
N PHE A 65 18.72 8.27 6.03
CA PHE A 65 17.33 8.59 5.66
C PHE A 65 17.23 9.97 4.98
N ASN A 66 17.98 10.96 5.44
CA ASN A 66 18.03 12.27 4.78
C ASN A 66 18.61 12.16 3.35
N ALA A 67 19.69 11.37 3.17
CA ALA A 67 20.25 11.11 1.84
C ALA A 67 19.26 10.36 0.93
N PHE A 68 18.43 9.49 1.48
CA PHE A 68 17.32 8.87 0.75
C PHE A 68 16.31 9.92 0.27
N ILE A 69 15.83 10.82 1.16
CA ILE A 69 14.92 11.91 0.81
C ILE A 69 15.53 12.82 -0.27
N ASP A 70 16.81 13.17 -0.14
CA ASP A 70 17.51 14.01 -1.11
C ASP A 70 17.59 13.34 -2.49
N SER A 71 17.79 12.02 -2.53
CA SER A 71 17.84 11.25 -3.78
C SER A 71 16.49 11.24 -4.51
N LEU A 72 15.39 11.31 -3.77
CA LEU A 72 14.02 11.40 -4.33
C LEU A 72 13.68 12.82 -4.83
N LYS A 73 14.57 13.80 -4.65
CA LYS A 73 14.29 15.22 -4.94
C LYS A 73 13.00 15.71 -4.27
N GLY A 74 12.83 15.34 -3.01
CA GLY A 74 11.65 15.64 -2.21
C GLY A 74 10.43 14.83 -2.64
N THR A 75 9.48 15.43 -3.35
CA THR A 75 8.21 14.83 -3.75
C THR A 75 8.19 14.35 -5.21
N TYR A 76 9.34 14.41 -5.92
CA TYR A 76 9.36 14.18 -7.37
C TYR A 76 9.52 12.71 -7.75
N GLN A 77 10.37 11.97 -7.04
CA GLN A 77 10.67 10.59 -7.38
C GLN A 77 9.89 9.60 -6.50
N GLU A 78 9.77 8.39 -7.00
CA GLU A 78 9.01 7.30 -6.42
C GLU A 78 9.86 6.40 -5.56
N PHE A 79 9.22 5.76 -4.57
CA PHE A 79 9.83 4.74 -3.74
C PHE A 79 8.84 3.60 -3.44
N GLU A 80 9.39 2.42 -3.23
CA GLU A 80 8.62 1.25 -2.79
C GLU A 80 8.34 1.34 -1.30
N PHE A 81 7.08 1.29 -0.92
CA PHE A 81 6.67 1.37 0.47
C PHE A 81 5.48 0.45 0.76
N GLY A 82 5.41 -0.07 1.98
CA GLY A 82 4.32 -0.94 2.40
C GLY A 82 4.21 -1.03 3.92
N PRO A 83 3.16 -1.70 4.40
CA PRO A 83 2.91 -1.83 5.83
C PRO A 83 4.02 -2.62 6.53
N PRO A 84 4.46 -2.18 7.72
CA PRO A 84 5.53 -2.83 8.48
C PRO A 84 5.07 -4.03 9.31
N PHE A 85 3.85 -4.47 9.15
CA PHE A 85 3.27 -5.56 9.93
C PHE A 85 2.93 -6.78 9.06
N PRO A 86 3.02 -7.99 9.62
CA PRO A 86 2.70 -9.22 8.90
C PRO A 86 1.19 -9.35 8.66
N LEU A 87 0.82 -10.28 7.78
CA LEU A 87 -0.57 -10.72 7.62
C LEU A 87 -1.11 -11.26 8.95
N ARG A 88 -2.42 -11.11 9.14
CA ARG A 88 -3.18 -11.73 10.23
C ARG A 88 -3.86 -13.03 9.82
N GLY A 89 -4.05 -13.26 8.52
CA GLY A 89 -4.42 -14.54 7.95
C GLY A 89 -3.23 -15.50 7.88
N ALA A 90 -3.49 -16.77 7.55
CA ALA A 90 -2.44 -17.77 7.45
C ALA A 90 -1.47 -17.53 6.28
N GLY A 91 -1.91 -16.83 5.24
CA GLY A 91 -1.13 -16.67 4.01
C GLY A 91 -0.75 -18.01 3.39
N GLY A 92 0.44 -18.03 2.79
CA GLY A 92 1.04 -19.27 2.26
C GLY A 92 0.67 -19.59 0.82
N GLY A 93 1.25 -20.67 0.30
CA GLY A 93 1.12 -21.03 -1.11
C GLY A 93 1.96 -20.14 -2.02
N THR A 94 1.64 -20.18 -3.29
CA THR A 94 2.15 -19.29 -4.34
C THR A 94 0.96 -18.68 -5.08
N PRO A 95 0.24 -17.74 -4.44
CA PRO A 95 -1.00 -17.24 -5.01
C PRO A 95 -0.76 -16.45 -6.29
N LEU A 96 -1.60 -16.72 -7.28
CA LEU A 96 -1.56 -16.12 -8.61
C LEU A 96 -2.94 -15.58 -8.98
N VAL A 97 -2.93 -14.63 -9.89
CA VAL A 97 -4.15 -14.16 -10.56
C VAL A 97 -4.66 -15.25 -11.48
N ASN A 98 -5.92 -15.65 -11.34
CA ASN A 98 -6.53 -16.69 -12.15
C ASN A 98 -7.43 -16.06 -13.22
N GLY A 99 -6.89 -15.94 -14.42
CA GLY A 99 -7.54 -15.35 -15.59
C GLY A 99 -7.20 -13.88 -15.83
N ALA A 100 -7.08 -13.53 -17.10
CA ALA A 100 -6.81 -12.17 -17.55
C ALA A 100 -8.08 -11.29 -17.57
N ASN A 101 -7.88 -9.98 -17.82
CA ASN A 101 -8.94 -8.98 -18.00
C ASN A 101 -9.84 -8.76 -16.77
N GLN A 102 -9.33 -9.03 -15.58
CA GLN A 102 -10.03 -8.73 -14.33
C GLN A 102 -9.94 -7.22 -14.01
N ASN A 103 -11.01 -6.67 -13.47
CA ASN A 103 -11.10 -5.26 -13.09
C ASN A 103 -12.07 -5.07 -11.91
N GLY A 104 -12.14 -3.84 -11.39
CA GLY A 104 -13.00 -3.52 -10.24
C GLY A 104 -12.37 -3.92 -8.92
N GLN A 105 -13.18 -4.26 -7.93
CA GLN A 105 -12.76 -4.52 -6.55
C GLN A 105 -12.64 -6.02 -6.21
N SER A 106 -12.90 -6.89 -7.17
CA SER A 106 -12.89 -8.33 -6.98
C SER A 106 -11.85 -8.98 -7.88
N LEU A 107 -11.01 -9.85 -7.32
CA LEU A 107 -9.91 -10.54 -8.02
C LEU A 107 -10.03 -12.06 -7.78
N ILE A 108 -10.15 -12.82 -8.86
CA ILE A 108 -10.15 -14.28 -8.81
C ILE A 108 -8.71 -14.77 -8.78
N THR A 109 -8.41 -15.68 -7.88
CA THR A 109 -7.04 -16.14 -7.60
C THR A 109 -6.99 -17.62 -7.34
N ASP A 110 -5.83 -18.23 -7.51
CA ASP A 110 -5.53 -19.61 -7.19
C ASP A 110 -4.14 -19.76 -6.52
N GLY A 111 -3.69 -21.00 -6.32
CA GLY A 111 -2.38 -21.29 -5.75
C GLY A 111 -2.27 -21.10 -4.24
N TRP A 112 -3.37 -20.89 -3.54
CA TRP A 112 -3.44 -20.82 -2.08
C TRP A 112 -3.47 -22.21 -1.43
N PRO A 113 -3.17 -22.30 -0.12
CA PRO A 113 -3.46 -23.50 0.66
C PRO A 113 -4.97 -23.84 0.64
N ASN A 114 -5.33 -25.12 0.57
CA ASN A 114 -6.71 -25.57 0.47
C ASN A 114 -7.48 -25.34 1.78
N SER A 115 -8.74 -24.95 1.69
CA SER A 115 -9.69 -24.84 2.81
C SER A 115 -9.11 -24.06 4.01
N THR A 116 -8.40 -22.98 3.75
CA THR A 116 -7.66 -22.21 4.75
C THR A 116 -8.12 -20.75 4.77
N LEU A 117 -8.22 -20.15 5.96
CA LEU A 117 -8.38 -18.69 6.13
C LEU A 117 -7.05 -18.00 5.82
N VAL A 118 -6.83 -17.61 4.56
CA VAL A 118 -5.54 -17.11 4.06
C VAL A 118 -5.32 -15.63 4.34
N LEU A 119 -6.37 -14.82 4.28
CA LEU A 119 -6.31 -13.38 4.51
C LEU A 119 -7.47 -12.94 5.42
N LYS A 120 -7.25 -11.92 6.23
CA LYS A 120 -8.29 -11.25 7.02
C LYS A 120 -8.58 -9.85 6.50
N ALA A 121 -9.75 -9.34 6.84
CA ALA A 121 -10.12 -7.96 6.53
C ALA A 121 -8.99 -6.97 6.91
N ARG A 122 -8.62 -6.05 6.02
CA ARG A 122 -7.49 -5.11 6.13
C ARG A 122 -6.09 -5.74 6.05
N ASP A 123 -5.95 -7.03 5.76
CA ASP A 123 -4.64 -7.59 5.41
C ASP A 123 -4.16 -7.01 4.07
N PRO A 124 -2.88 -6.60 3.98
CA PRO A 124 -2.32 -6.04 2.77
C PRO A 124 -1.82 -7.14 1.82
N ILE A 125 -2.00 -6.90 0.53
CA ILE A 125 -1.36 -7.67 -0.55
C ILE A 125 -0.81 -6.72 -1.60
N ALA A 126 0.11 -7.20 -2.43
CA ALA A 126 0.54 -6.46 -3.60
C ALA A 126 0.39 -7.31 -4.87
N VAL A 127 -0.09 -6.68 -5.94
CA VAL A 127 -0.21 -7.25 -7.28
C VAL A 127 0.41 -6.23 -8.24
N GLU A 128 1.40 -6.66 -9.03
CA GLU A 128 2.08 -5.79 -10.01
C GLU A 128 2.51 -4.43 -9.44
N ALA A 129 3.17 -4.44 -8.26
CA ALA A 129 3.64 -3.25 -7.55
C ALA A 129 2.55 -2.27 -7.05
N ASN A 130 1.28 -2.68 -7.08
CA ASN A 130 0.18 -1.95 -6.46
C ASN A 130 -0.22 -2.60 -5.14
N LEU A 131 -0.40 -1.78 -4.11
CA LEU A 131 -0.83 -2.21 -2.78
C LEU A 131 -2.36 -2.22 -2.69
N TYR A 132 -2.90 -3.26 -2.07
CA TYR A 132 -4.34 -3.42 -1.84
C TYR A 132 -4.59 -3.92 -0.42
N PHE A 133 -5.76 -3.62 0.12
CA PHE A 133 -6.22 -4.09 1.44
C PHE A 133 -7.50 -4.90 1.29
N MET A 134 -7.58 -6.03 1.97
CA MET A 134 -8.76 -6.89 1.94
C MET A 134 -9.96 -6.19 2.61
N LEU A 135 -11.13 -6.26 1.98
CA LEU A 135 -12.38 -5.73 2.53
C LEU A 135 -13.05 -6.73 3.50
N GLN A 136 -12.77 -8.01 3.35
CA GLN A 136 -13.32 -9.08 4.19
C GLN A 136 -12.32 -10.22 4.38
N ASP A 137 -12.66 -11.13 5.28
CA ASP A 137 -11.90 -12.37 5.49
C ASP A 137 -12.03 -13.28 4.26
N VAL A 138 -10.91 -13.90 3.87
CA VAL A 138 -10.84 -14.75 2.68
C VAL A 138 -10.48 -16.18 3.09
N THR A 139 -11.40 -17.09 2.81
CA THR A 139 -11.18 -18.53 2.96
C THR A 139 -11.18 -19.20 1.59
N THR A 140 -10.18 -20.02 1.34
CA THR A 140 -10.00 -20.73 0.09
C THR A 140 -10.91 -21.96 0.00
N ASP A 141 -11.22 -22.37 -1.21
CA ASP A 141 -11.92 -23.64 -1.47
C ASP A 141 -11.02 -24.87 -1.28
N GLY A 142 -11.57 -26.06 -1.52
CA GLY A 142 -10.83 -27.33 -1.43
C GLY A 142 -9.75 -27.52 -2.49
N SER A 143 -9.65 -26.62 -3.46
CA SER A 143 -8.66 -26.61 -4.55
C SER A 143 -7.66 -25.45 -4.46
N GLY A 144 -7.77 -24.62 -3.42
CA GLY A 144 -6.90 -23.45 -3.23
C GLY A 144 -7.25 -22.25 -4.10
N ASN A 145 -8.51 -22.14 -4.55
CA ASN A 145 -9.00 -20.95 -5.23
C ASN A 145 -9.66 -19.99 -4.23
N ALA A 146 -9.60 -18.70 -4.50
CA ALA A 146 -10.26 -17.65 -3.73
C ALA A 146 -10.65 -16.47 -4.61
N THR A 147 -11.70 -15.77 -4.20
CA THR A 147 -12.03 -14.44 -4.72
C THR A 147 -11.68 -13.42 -3.65
N LEU A 148 -10.86 -12.46 -4.01
CA LEU A 148 -10.39 -11.39 -3.13
C LEU A 148 -11.22 -10.14 -3.37
N ASP A 149 -11.96 -9.67 -2.37
CA ASP A 149 -12.59 -8.35 -2.40
C ASP A 149 -11.65 -7.34 -1.72
N MET A 150 -11.22 -6.32 -2.46
CA MET A 150 -10.13 -5.45 -2.07
C MET A 150 -10.43 -3.97 -2.28
N TRP A 151 -9.72 -3.14 -1.55
CA TRP A 151 -9.65 -1.70 -1.73
C TRP A 151 -8.18 -1.27 -1.83
N PRO A 152 -7.82 -0.34 -2.72
CA PRO A 152 -8.63 0.26 -3.78
C PRO A 152 -9.06 -0.74 -4.87
N ALA A 153 -9.88 -0.31 -5.81
CA ALA A 153 -10.15 -1.11 -7.00
C ALA A 153 -8.86 -1.34 -7.80
N LEU A 154 -8.81 -2.42 -8.58
CA LEU A 154 -7.67 -2.72 -9.45
C LEU A 154 -7.30 -1.51 -10.30
N ARG A 155 -6.05 -1.09 -10.23
CA ARG A 155 -5.51 0.07 -10.96
C ARG A 155 -5.41 -0.20 -12.46
N SER A 156 -5.03 -1.42 -12.78
CA SER A 156 -4.97 -1.98 -14.12
C SER A 156 -5.42 -3.43 -14.07
N SER A 157 -5.82 -3.97 -15.20
CA SER A 157 -6.09 -5.40 -15.30
C SER A 157 -4.78 -6.17 -15.18
N PRO A 158 -4.57 -6.97 -14.12
CA PRO A 158 -3.36 -7.74 -13.98
C PRO A 158 -3.29 -8.84 -15.05
N ALA A 159 -2.07 -9.23 -15.37
CA ALA A 159 -1.84 -10.36 -16.27
C ALA A 159 -2.36 -11.66 -15.65
N ASP A 160 -2.76 -12.62 -16.50
CA ASP A 160 -3.01 -13.98 -16.05
C ASP A 160 -1.73 -14.57 -15.44
N ASN A 161 -1.89 -15.29 -14.32
CA ASN A 161 -0.78 -15.82 -13.53
C ASN A 161 0.18 -14.75 -12.93
N ALA A 162 -0.24 -13.48 -12.85
CA ALA A 162 0.53 -12.47 -12.14
C ALA A 162 0.68 -12.86 -10.65
N PRO A 163 1.89 -12.79 -10.07
CA PRO A 163 2.10 -13.18 -8.68
C PRO A 163 1.46 -12.21 -7.70
N ILE A 164 0.86 -12.76 -6.65
CA ILE A 164 0.32 -12.01 -5.53
C ILE A 164 1.30 -12.07 -4.37
N THR A 165 1.84 -10.91 -4.00
CA THR A 165 2.80 -10.79 -2.90
C THR A 165 2.05 -10.60 -1.59
N THR A 166 2.23 -11.55 -0.67
CA THR A 166 1.63 -11.55 0.67
C THR A 166 2.65 -11.30 1.79
N VAL A 167 3.93 -11.46 1.49
CA VAL A 167 5.03 -11.23 2.44
C VAL A 167 5.68 -9.89 2.12
N ASN A 168 5.65 -8.95 3.07
CA ASN A 168 6.14 -7.59 2.90
C ASN A 168 5.59 -6.93 1.61
N PRO A 169 4.28 -6.92 1.39
CA PRO A 169 3.69 -6.33 0.19
C PRO A 169 4.02 -4.85 0.11
N LYS A 170 4.38 -4.38 -1.08
CA LYS A 170 4.75 -2.98 -1.32
C LYS A 170 3.97 -2.43 -2.49
N GLY A 171 3.68 -1.15 -2.41
CA GLY A 171 3.23 -0.33 -3.53
C GLY A 171 4.26 0.74 -3.86
N ILE A 172 3.99 1.49 -4.92
CA ILE A 172 4.81 2.63 -5.34
C ILE A 172 4.18 3.91 -4.79
N PHE A 173 4.98 4.67 -4.04
CA PHE A 173 4.55 5.88 -3.34
C PHE A 173 5.44 7.07 -3.68
N THR A 174 4.89 8.27 -3.49
CA THR A 174 5.63 9.53 -3.45
C THR A 174 5.33 10.25 -2.14
N PHE A 175 6.30 11.01 -1.62
CA PHE A 175 6.01 11.88 -0.49
C PHE A 175 5.07 13.01 -0.90
N MET A 176 4.06 13.30 -0.08
CA MET A 176 3.16 14.44 -0.31
C MET A 176 3.86 15.78 -0.01
N GLU A 177 4.75 15.77 0.99
CA GLU A 177 5.62 16.86 1.35
C GLU A 177 7.01 16.33 1.66
N ARG A 178 8.04 17.14 1.45
CA ARG A 178 9.41 16.73 1.81
C ARG A 178 9.52 16.52 3.32
N PRO A 179 9.81 15.30 3.80
CA PRO A 179 10.03 15.08 5.22
C PRO A 179 11.23 15.88 5.74
N THR A 180 11.12 16.36 6.97
CA THR A 180 12.22 17.07 7.65
C THR A 180 12.83 16.14 8.69
N VAL A 181 14.11 15.84 8.55
CA VAL A 181 14.89 15.07 9.53
C VAL A 181 15.53 16.06 10.50
N PRO A 182 15.00 16.21 11.74
CA PRO A 182 15.59 17.15 12.71
C PRO A 182 16.97 16.64 13.18
N ARG A 183 17.90 17.55 13.39
CA ARG A 183 19.16 17.27 14.07
C ARG A 183 18.94 17.49 15.56
N ASN A 184 18.82 16.44 16.31
CA ASN A 184 18.62 16.48 17.77
C ASN A 184 19.87 16.00 18.53
N VAL A 185 19.96 16.43 19.78
CA VAL A 185 20.99 15.97 20.74
C VAL A 185 20.56 14.64 21.40
N THR A 186 19.33 14.17 21.10
CA THR A 186 18.79 12.93 21.61
C THR A 186 19.25 11.75 20.72
N PRO A 187 19.44 10.55 21.27
CA PRO A 187 19.92 9.40 20.49
C PRO A 187 18.93 8.93 19.42
N TYR A 188 17.68 9.38 19.49
CA TYR A 188 16.63 9.00 18.54
C TYR A 188 15.91 10.21 17.95
N VAL A 189 15.62 10.11 16.67
CA VAL A 189 14.90 11.12 15.89
C VAL A 189 13.59 10.51 15.38
N ARG A 190 12.50 11.25 15.52
CA ARG A 190 11.21 10.91 14.95
C ARG A 190 10.98 11.76 13.70
N VAL A 191 10.69 11.09 12.59
CA VAL A 191 10.42 11.76 11.31
C VAL A 191 9.01 11.40 10.85
N PRO A 192 8.04 12.29 11.08
CA PRO A 192 6.71 12.12 10.52
C PRO A 192 6.72 12.46 9.03
N PHE A 193 5.95 11.71 8.25
CA PHE A 193 5.73 11.98 6.84
C PHE A 193 4.37 11.48 6.37
N MET A 194 3.94 12.01 5.24
CA MET A 194 2.80 11.51 4.50
C MET A 194 3.24 11.12 3.09
N ALA A 195 2.77 9.97 2.64
CA ALA A 195 3.03 9.47 1.29
C ALA A 195 1.71 9.06 0.64
N THR A 196 1.62 9.25 -0.66
CA THR A 196 0.48 8.80 -1.46
C THR A 196 0.94 7.80 -2.51
N ASP A 197 0.10 6.80 -2.79
CA ASP A 197 0.32 5.94 -3.93
C ASP A 197 0.08 6.70 -5.25
N ASN A 198 0.72 6.29 -6.31
CA ASN A 198 0.63 6.95 -7.61
C ASN A 198 -0.59 6.53 -8.43
N GLY A 199 -1.51 5.76 -7.86
CA GLY A 199 -2.76 5.40 -8.50
C GLY A 199 -2.63 4.61 -9.80
N GLY A 200 -1.49 3.93 -10.03
CA GLY A 200 -1.27 3.14 -11.25
C GLY A 200 -1.06 3.98 -12.51
N GLN A 201 -0.51 5.17 -12.39
CA GLN A 201 -0.03 5.94 -13.54
C GLN A 201 1.27 5.28 -14.06
N GLY A 202 1.12 4.34 -14.96
CA GLY A 202 2.16 3.74 -15.75
C GLY A 202 1.86 3.93 -17.23
#